data_b93a0fcdfd734dcd8a15ecd273274a64
#
_entry.id   b93a0fcdfd734dcd8a15ecd273274a64
#
_cell.length_a   1.000
_cell.length_b   1.000
_cell.length_c   1.000
_cell.angle_alpha   90.00
_cell.angle_beta   90.00
_cell.angle_gamma   90.00
#
_symmetry.space_group_name_H-M   'P 1'
#
loop_
_entity.id
_entity.type
_entity.pdbx_description
1 polymer ?
#
loop_
_entity_poly.entity_id
_entity_poly.type
_entity_poly.pdbx_seq_one_letter_code
_entity_poly.pdbx_strand_id
1 'polypeptide(L)'
;MKSNDGYIKVTAVIQKFFDQAISGNWSYNPENYPGNEVPTSVMATDLLTTYKYGWKTSYYQNTYDAKKDGDEIEDKKSKLESLLADIETADEDCESCKI
;
A
#
# COMPACT_ATOMS: atom_id res chain seq x y z
N MET A 1 -3.11 0.62 -13.68
CA MET A 1 -2.37 -0.40 -14.47
C MET A 1 -3.13 -1.71 -14.36
N LYS A 2 -3.40 -2.40 -15.46
CA LYS A 2 -4.18 -3.66 -15.42
C LYS A 2 -3.34 -4.90 -15.11
N SER A 3 -2.03 -4.83 -15.32
CA SER A 3 -1.10 -5.96 -15.13
C SER A 3 0.33 -5.43 -15.01
N ASN A 4 1.17 -6.13 -14.25
CA ASN A 4 2.59 -5.81 -14.11
C ASN A 4 3.46 -6.35 -15.26
N ASP A 5 2.93 -7.19 -16.15
CA ASP A 5 3.68 -7.89 -17.19
C ASP A 5 4.54 -6.96 -18.07
N GLY A 6 3.95 -5.87 -18.56
CA GLY A 6 4.68 -4.89 -19.36
C GLY A 6 5.80 -4.19 -18.58
N TYR A 7 5.52 -3.81 -17.34
CA TYR A 7 6.50 -3.20 -16.45
C TYR A 7 7.68 -4.14 -16.15
N ILE A 8 7.39 -5.39 -15.82
CA ILE A 8 8.40 -6.43 -15.55
C ILE A 8 9.31 -6.61 -16.78
N LYS A 9 8.73 -6.73 -17.97
CA LYS A 9 9.48 -6.93 -19.21
C LYS A 9 10.39 -5.74 -19.55
N VAL A 10 9.88 -4.52 -19.45
CA VAL A 10 10.68 -3.30 -19.70
C VAL A 10 11.81 -3.17 -18.70
N THR A 11 11.52 -3.34 -17.40
CA THR A 11 12.54 -3.26 -16.35
C THR A 11 13.59 -4.36 -16.50
N ALA A 12 13.19 -5.56 -16.89
CA ALA A 12 14.11 -6.67 -17.13
C ALA A 12 15.04 -6.42 -18.33
N VAL A 13 14.55 -5.76 -19.38
CA VAL A 13 15.42 -5.34 -20.50
C VAL A 13 16.44 -4.31 -20.04
N ILE A 14 16.03 -3.31 -19.28
CA ILE A 14 16.92 -2.29 -18.73
C ILE A 14 17.94 -2.93 -17.78
N GLN A 15 17.53 -3.90 -16.96
CA GLN A 15 18.40 -4.61 -16.02
C GLN A 15 19.63 -5.26 -16.69
N LYS A 16 19.52 -5.62 -17.96
CA LYS A 16 20.65 -6.23 -18.69
C LYS A 16 21.83 -5.28 -18.91
N PHE A 17 21.60 -3.98 -18.79
CA PHE A 17 22.61 -2.93 -18.97
C PHE A 17 23.15 -2.40 -17.64
N PHE A 18 22.69 -2.92 -16.52
CA PHE A 18 23.11 -2.50 -15.17
C PHE A 18 23.62 -3.68 -14.36
N ASP A 19 24.78 -3.52 -13.73
CA ASP A 19 25.36 -4.53 -12.85
C ASP A 19 24.57 -4.68 -11.55
N GLN A 20 24.11 -3.56 -11.00
CA GLN A 20 23.31 -3.55 -9.78
C GLN A 20 21.84 -3.91 -10.06
N ALA A 21 21.18 -4.47 -9.05
CA ALA A 21 19.78 -4.78 -9.12
C ALA A 21 18.93 -3.50 -9.18
N ILE A 22 18.03 -3.44 -10.16
CA ILE A 22 17.03 -2.38 -10.23
C ILE A 22 15.90 -2.75 -9.27
N SER A 23 15.71 -1.94 -8.22
CA SER A 23 14.60 -2.10 -7.29
C SER A 23 13.29 -1.71 -7.98
N GLY A 24 12.36 -2.63 -8.06
CA GLY A 24 11.07 -2.39 -8.68
C GLY A 24 9.92 -2.56 -7.73
N ASN A 25 8.86 -1.79 -7.97
CA ASN A 25 7.65 -1.84 -7.18
C ASN A 25 6.52 -2.42 -8.03
N TRP A 26 5.94 -3.53 -7.59
CA TRP A 26 4.74 -4.07 -8.18
C TRP A 26 3.52 -3.37 -7.59
N SER A 27 2.54 -3.11 -8.43
CA SER A 27 1.29 -2.48 -8.00
C SER A 27 0.12 -3.34 -8.45
N TYR A 28 -0.73 -3.69 -7.48
CA TYR A 28 -1.95 -4.43 -7.73
C TYR A 28 -3.15 -3.58 -7.35
N ASN A 29 -4.13 -3.50 -8.25
CA ASN A 29 -5.43 -2.92 -7.94
C ASN A 29 -6.46 -4.05 -7.81
N PRO A 30 -6.95 -4.33 -6.59
CA PRO A 30 -7.93 -5.38 -6.33
C PRO A 30 -9.22 -5.25 -7.16
N GLU A 31 -9.62 -4.01 -7.49
CA GLU A 31 -10.82 -3.74 -8.30
C GLU A 31 -10.79 -4.37 -9.69
N ASN A 32 -9.59 -4.69 -10.21
CA ASN A 32 -9.42 -5.35 -11.50
C ASN A 32 -9.67 -6.87 -11.43
N TYR A 33 -9.90 -7.43 -10.25
CA TYR A 33 -10.06 -8.86 -10.03
C TYR A 33 -11.42 -9.18 -9.41
N PRO A 34 -11.98 -10.39 -9.68
CA PRO A 34 -13.23 -10.83 -9.08
C PRO A 34 -13.13 -10.86 -7.55
N GLY A 35 -14.14 -10.33 -6.86
CA GLY A 35 -14.18 -10.30 -5.40
C GLY A 35 -13.26 -9.26 -4.75
N ASN A 36 -12.68 -8.34 -5.53
CA ASN A 36 -11.71 -7.35 -5.05
C ASN A 36 -10.50 -7.97 -4.31
N GLU A 37 -10.10 -9.16 -4.74
CA GLU A 37 -8.96 -9.88 -4.19
C GLU A 37 -7.99 -10.22 -5.32
N VAL A 38 -6.70 -9.96 -5.10
CA VAL A 38 -5.66 -10.32 -6.07
C VAL A 38 -5.33 -11.80 -5.92
N PRO A 39 -5.56 -12.64 -6.94
CA PRO A 39 -5.25 -14.06 -6.86
C PRO A 39 -3.75 -14.29 -6.66
N THR A 40 -3.38 -15.18 -5.76
CA THR A 40 -1.98 -15.57 -5.51
C THR A 40 -1.31 -16.11 -6.78
N SER A 41 -2.08 -16.73 -7.68
CA SER A 41 -1.58 -17.21 -8.97
C SER A 41 -1.06 -16.08 -9.87
N VAL A 42 -1.66 -14.89 -9.80
CA VAL A 42 -1.19 -13.70 -10.54
C VAL A 42 0.16 -13.26 -10.00
N MET A 43 0.29 -13.17 -8.67
CA MET A 43 1.54 -12.80 -8.02
C MET A 43 2.65 -13.81 -8.30
N ALA A 44 2.34 -15.11 -8.26
CA ALA A 44 3.28 -16.18 -8.61
C ALA A 44 3.72 -16.09 -10.08
N THR A 45 2.80 -15.78 -10.99
CA THR A 45 3.10 -15.61 -12.42
C THR A 45 4.02 -14.41 -12.64
N ASP A 46 3.77 -13.30 -11.98
CA ASP A 46 4.62 -12.11 -12.05
C ASP A 46 6.03 -12.39 -11.53
N LEU A 47 6.15 -13.13 -10.42
CA LEU A 47 7.43 -13.56 -9.87
C LEU A 47 8.21 -14.48 -10.83
N LEU A 48 7.54 -15.47 -11.41
CA LEU A 48 8.15 -16.36 -12.41
C LEU A 48 8.58 -15.61 -13.68
N THR A 49 7.78 -14.64 -14.10
CA THR A 49 8.11 -13.78 -15.25
C THR A 49 9.33 -12.93 -14.94
N THR A 50 9.42 -12.36 -13.75
CA THR A 50 10.59 -11.61 -13.28
C THR A 50 11.86 -12.46 -13.35
N TYR A 51 11.81 -13.67 -12.83
CA TYR A 51 12.90 -14.62 -12.86
C TYR A 51 13.28 -15.01 -14.30
N LYS A 52 12.29 -15.33 -15.13
CA LYS A 52 12.49 -15.74 -16.53
C LYS A 52 13.21 -14.68 -17.36
N TYR A 53 12.88 -13.42 -17.17
CA TYR A 53 13.47 -12.32 -17.93
C TYR A 53 14.74 -11.73 -17.29
N GLY A 54 15.16 -12.20 -16.11
CA GLY A 54 16.40 -11.84 -15.46
C GLY A 54 16.39 -10.49 -14.75
N TRP A 55 15.23 -10.01 -14.33
CA TRP A 55 15.15 -8.89 -13.42
C TRP A 55 15.50 -9.35 -12.00
N LYS A 56 16.48 -8.70 -11.37
CA LYS A 56 17.15 -9.23 -10.18
C LYS A 56 16.38 -9.03 -8.88
N THR A 57 15.57 -7.96 -8.77
CA THR A 57 14.90 -7.60 -7.50
C THR A 57 13.53 -6.98 -7.70
N SER A 58 12.49 -7.64 -7.17
CA SER A 58 11.22 -7.02 -6.84
C SER A 58 11.27 -6.57 -5.38
N TYR A 59 11.11 -5.27 -5.10
CA TYR A 59 11.36 -4.73 -3.77
C TYR A 59 10.08 -4.54 -2.96
N TYR A 60 9.08 -3.88 -3.52
CA TYR A 60 7.80 -3.65 -2.87
C TYR A 60 6.63 -4.23 -3.67
N GLN A 61 5.66 -4.74 -2.95
CA GLN A 61 4.33 -5.04 -3.47
C GLN A 61 3.35 -4.03 -2.86
N ASN A 62 2.76 -3.20 -3.72
CA ASN A 62 1.77 -2.21 -3.31
C ASN A 62 0.38 -2.68 -3.76
N THR A 63 -0.54 -2.75 -2.83
CA THR A 63 -1.95 -2.97 -3.11
C THR A 63 -2.67 -1.65 -2.93
N TYR A 64 -3.34 -1.18 -3.99
CA TYR A 64 -4.10 0.05 -3.94
C TYR A 64 -5.54 -0.26 -3.52
N ASP A 65 -5.96 0.31 -2.40
CA ASP A 65 -7.32 0.21 -1.88
C ASP A 65 -7.86 1.62 -1.60
N ALA A 66 -8.38 2.25 -2.65
CA ALA A 66 -8.90 3.62 -2.58
C ALA A 66 -10.09 3.79 -1.63
N LYS A 67 -10.82 2.70 -1.35
CA LYS A 67 -12.00 2.75 -0.48
C LYS A 67 -11.64 2.68 1.01
N LYS A 68 -10.60 1.92 1.36
CA LYS A 68 -10.15 1.81 2.75
C LYS A 68 -9.42 3.05 3.24
N ASP A 69 -8.65 3.70 2.38
CA ASP A 69 -7.94 4.92 2.76
C ASP A 69 -8.89 6.07 3.14
N GLY A 70 -10.06 6.15 2.49
CA GLY A 70 -11.10 7.12 2.83
C GLY A 70 -11.78 6.81 4.17
N ASP A 71 -12.23 5.58 4.35
CA ASP A 71 -12.94 5.13 5.54
C ASP A 71 -12.02 5.14 6.79
N GLU A 72 -10.75 4.73 6.65
CA GLU A 72 -9.78 4.79 7.76
C GLU A 72 -9.41 6.22 8.17
N ILE A 73 -9.41 7.16 7.25
CA ILE A 73 -9.14 8.57 7.55
C ILE A 73 -10.34 9.19 8.27
N GLU A 74 -11.57 8.88 7.86
CA GLU A 74 -12.78 9.34 8.53
C GLU A 74 -12.92 8.73 9.93
N ASP A 75 -12.63 7.43 10.10
CA ASP A 75 -12.63 6.77 11.41
C ASP A 75 -11.57 7.34 12.35
N LYS A 76 -10.36 7.61 11.85
CA LYS A 76 -9.30 8.23 12.65
C LYS A 76 -9.63 9.66 13.03
N LYS A 77 -10.26 10.42 12.13
CA LYS A 77 -10.68 11.80 12.37
C LYS A 77 -11.81 11.86 13.44
N SER A 78 -12.83 11.02 13.32
CA SER A 78 -13.92 10.95 14.29
C SER A 78 -13.43 10.51 15.67
N LYS A 79 -12.47 9.57 15.72
CA LYS A 79 -11.88 9.11 16.97
C LYS A 79 -10.97 10.16 17.61
N LEU A 80 -10.27 10.95 16.81
CA LEU A 80 -9.48 12.08 17.31
C LEU A 80 -10.38 13.19 17.85
N GLU A 81 -11.47 13.52 17.15
CA GLU A 81 -12.45 14.51 17.61
C GLU A 81 -13.14 14.10 18.92
N SER A 82 -13.46 12.81 19.10
CA SER A 82 -14.00 12.31 20.36
C SER A 82 -13.00 12.40 21.52
N LEU A 83 -11.72 12.09 21.26
CA LEU A 83 -10.66 12.22 22.27
C LEU A 83 -10.39 13.67 22.66
N LEU A 84 -10.47 14.60 21.71
CA LEU A 84 -10.32 16.03 22.00
C LEU A 84 -11.48 16.56 22.83
N ALA A 85 -12.72 16.12 22.54
CA ALA A 85 -13.89 16.47 23.35
C ALA A 85 -13.79 15.95 24.79
N ASP A 86 -13.27 14.73 24.97
CA ASP A 86 -13.06 14.16 26.31
C ASP A 86 -11.97 14.91 27.10
N ILE A 87 -10.95 15.46 26.42
CA ILE A 87 -9.91 16.27 27.05
C ILE A 87 -10.46 17.63 27.48
N GLU A 88 -11.28 18.27 26.62
CA GLU A 88 -11.90 19.56 26.95
C GLU A 88 -12.87 19.46 28.14
N THR A 89 -13.60 18.35 28.27
CA THR A 89 -14.48 18.12 29.42
C THR A 89 -13.74 17.78 30.70
N ALA A 90 -12.54 17.20 30.61
CA ALA A 90 -11.69 16.87 31.76
C ALA A 90 -11.04 18.10 32.41
N ASP A 91 -10.81 19.17 31.65
CA ASP A 91 -10.22 20.42 32.15
C ASP A 91 -11.23 21.26 33.00
N GLU A 92 -12.52 21.05 32.79
CA GLU A 92 -13.55 21.78 33.60
C GLU A 92 -13.72 21.21 35.00
N ASP A 93 -13.34 19.96 35.29
CA ASP A 93 -13.53 19.30 36.58
C ASP A 93 -12.27 19.25 37.48
N CYS A 94 -11.21 19.95 37.11
CA CYS A 94 -9.99 19.99 37.92
C CYS A 94 -10.11 21.02 39.06
N GLU A 95 -10.72 20.63 40.17
CA GLU A 95 -10.82 21.45 41.42
C GLU A 95 -9.45 21.76 42.07
N SER A 96 -8.39 21.11 41.69
CA SER A 96 -7.06 21.31 42.29
C SER A 96 -6.28 22.51 41.78
N CYS A 97 -6.79 23.23 40.77
CA CYS A 97 -6.17 24.46 40.23
C CYS A 97 -6.77 25.77 40.74
N LYS A 98 -7.65 25.74 41.75
CA LYS A 98 -8.13 26.94 42.44
C LYS A 98 -7.25 27.21 43.65
N ILE A 99 -6.28 28.09 43.47
CA ILE A 99 -5.58 28.81 44.57
C ILE A 99 -6.14 30.21 44.59
#